data_8ee9dd537e16d917f9602180843c84ab
#
_entry.id   8ee9dd537e16d917f9602180843c84ab
#
_cell.length_a   1.000
_cell.length_b   1.000
_cell.length_c   1.000
_cell.angle_alpha   90.00
_cell.angle_beta   90.00
_cell.angle_gamma   90.00
#
_symmetry.space_group_name_H-M   'P 1'
#
loop_
_entity.id
_entity.type
_entity.pdbx_description
1 polymer ?
#
loop_
_entity_poly.entity_id
_entity_poly.type
_entity_poly.pdbx_seq_one_letter_code
_entity_poly.pdbx_strand_id
1 'polypeptide(L)'
;ENVISVLDAHRHKDMVKGEQIVICGGGLSGCDCALELAMEYGKKPVIVEMMDKLAPKMIMMNRASMQRMLKEQNIEVYTGCRVEKVEDGRVSILDKDNNRSTLRADTVISAFGMRSDNLLADALEKKYGWRVRTVGDCNQIGRVGLAIREGYFAGSTIDE
;
A
#
# COMPACT_ATOMS: atom_id res chain seq x y z
N GLU A 1 4.33 -16.16 -10.61
CA GLU A 1 3.40 -16.88 -9.70
C GLU A 1 3.58 -16.51 -8.21
N ASN A 2 4.70 -15.86 -7.84
CA ASN A 2 4.99 -15.47 -6.45
C ASN A 2 4.65 -14.01 -6.11
N VAL A 3 3.93 -13.30 -6.96
CA VAL A 3 3.51 -11.91 -6.74
C VAL A 3 2.04 -11.87 -6.34
N ILE A 4 1.74 -11.24 -5.20
CA ILE A 4 0.37 -11.04 -4.69
C ILE A 4 0.14 -9.57 -4.34
N SER A 5 -1.12 -9.15 -4.27
CA SER A 5 -1.43 -7.81 -3.78
C SER A 5 -1.32 -7.73 -2.25
N VAL A 6 -1.10 -6.52 -1.73
CA VAL A 6 -1.11 -6.29 -0.28
C VAL A 6 -2.48 -6.63 0.34
N LEU A 7 -3.57 -6.47 -0.42
CA LEU A 7 -4.91 -6.84 0.05
C LEU A 7 -5.08 -8.35 0.17
N ASP A 8 -4.56 -9.12 -0.80
CA ASP A 8 -4.57 -10.57 -0.74
C ASP A 8 -3.68 -11.08 0.40
N ALA A 9 -2.51 -10.46 0.59
CA ALA A 9 -1.63 -10.79 1.71
C ALA A 9 -2.29 -10.57 3.08
N HIS A 10 -3.13 -9.54 3.23
CA HIS A 10 -3.91 -9.32 4.47
C HIS A 10 -5.08 -10.30 4.63
N ARG A 11 -5.77 -10.64 3.54
CA ARG A 11 -6.96 -11.49 3.59
C ARG A 11 -6.64 -12.99 3.60
N HIS A 12 -5.57 -13.37 2.94
CA HIS A 12 -5.21 -14.75 2.62
C HIS A 12 -3.74 -15.01 2.99
N LYS A 13 -3.46 -15.18 4.30
CA LYS A 13 -2.09 -15.39 4.80
C LYS A 13 -1.43 -16.65 4.24
N ASP A 14 -2.22 -17.63 3.87
CA ASP A 14 -1.78 -18.86 3.21
C ASP A 14 -1.17 -18.63 1.83
N MET A 15 -1.42 -17.49 1.19
CA MET A 15 -0.77 -17.08 -0.06
C MET A 15 0.66 -16.57 0.14
N VAL A 16 1.03 -16.13 1.35
CA VAL A 16 2.37 -15.63 1.68
C VAL A 16 3.30 -16.82 1.94
N LYS A 17 3.96 -17.30 0.91
CA LYS A 17 4.86 -18.47 0.96
C LYS A 17 6.27 -18.08 1.38
N GLY A 18 6.99 -19.03 1.97
CA GLY A 18 8.39 -18.88 2.37
C GLY A 18 8.60 -17.88 3.52
N GLU A 19 9.86 -17.49 3.73
CA GLU A 19 10.26 -16.57 4.80
C GLU A 19 10.69 -15.20 4.28
N GLN A 20 11.36 -15.17 3.11
CA GLN A 20 11.90 -13.96 2.52
C GLN A 20 10.81 -13.24 1.71
N ILE A 21 10.27 -12.16 2.25
CA ILE A 21 9.17 -11.42 1.64
C ILE A 21 9.66 -10.06 1.18
N VAL A 22 9.48 -9.72 -0.10
CA VAL A 22 9.76 -8.37 -0.60
C VAL A 22 8.46 -7.62 -0.79
N ILE A 23 8.31 -6.51 -0.07
CA ILE A 23 7.14 -5.63 -0.16
C ILE A 23 7.51 -4.43 -1.02
N CYS A 24 6.88 -4.33 -2.17
CA CYS A 24 7.09 -3.27 -3.15
C CYS A 24 6.11 -2.11 -2.89
N GLY A 25 6.61 -1.06 -2.23
CA GLY A 25 5.87 0.11 -1.80
C GLY A 25 5.86 0.27 -0.28
N GLY A 26 6.45 1.37 0.20
CA GLY A 26 6.57 1.73 1.63
C GLY A 26 5.50 2.74 2.07
N GLY A 27 4.32 2.71 1.47
CA GLY A 27 3.13 3.41 1.95
C GLY A 27 2.61 2.81 3.27
N LEU A 28 1.48 3.34 3.78
CA LEU A 28 0.88 2.84 5.03
C LEU A 28 0.64 1.33 4.97
N SER A 29 -0.07 0.86 3.94
CA SER A 29 -0.42 -0.57 3.80
C SER A 29 0.80 -1.48 3.68
N GLY A 30 1.88 -1.04 2.99
CA GLY A 30 3.11 -1.81 2.89
C GLY A 30 3.85 -1.92 4.22
N CYS A 31 3.91 -0.82 4.99
CA CYS A 31 4.51 -0.82 6.33
C CYS A 31 3.70 -1.67 7.32
N ASP A 32 2.37 -1.55 7.30
CA ASP A 32 1.49 -2.35 8.17
C ASP A 32 1.63 -3.85 7.85
N CYS A 33 1.64 -4.21 6.57
CA CYS A 33 1.84 -5.59 6.11
C CYS A 33 3.20 -6.14 6.57
N ALA A 34 4.27 -5.35 6.46
CA ALA A 34 5.59 -5.75 6.92
C ALA A 34 5.62 -6.05 8.42
N LEU A 35 5.04 -5.14 9.22
CA LEU A 35 4.97 -5.33 10.67
C LEU A 35 4.13 -6.56 11.04
N GLU A 36 2.96 -6.72 10.45
CA GLU A 36 2.10 -7.89 10.67
C GLU A 36 2.84 -9.21 10.36
N LEU A 37 3.48 -9.29 9.19
CA LEU A 37 4.20 -10.49 8.77
C LEU A 37 5.39 -10.81 9.67
N ALA A 38 6.11 -9.81 10.15
CA ALA A 38 7.23 -10.01 11.06
C ALA A 38 6.78 -10.40 12.46
N MET A 39 5.81 -9.66 13.03
CA MET A 39 5.41 -9.81 14.43
C MET A 39 4.53 -11.04 14.68
N GLU A 40 3.61 -11.35 13.76
CA GLU A 40 2.61 -12.39 13.97
C GLU A 40 2.95 -13.70 13.24
N TYR A 41 3.70 -13.63 12.14
CA TYR A 41 3.97 -14.80 11.30
C TYR A 41 5.46 -15.16 11.21
N GLY A 42 6.33 -14.44 11.90
CA GLY A 42 7.78 -14.72 11.95
C GLY A 42 8.47 -14.66 10.58
N LYS A 43 7.89 -13.94 9.62
CA LYS A 43 8.48 -13.75 8.28
C LYS A 43 9.61 -12.71 8.35
N LYS A 44 10.39 -12.64 7.28
CA LYS A 44 11.49 -11.68 7.11
C LYS A 44 11.18 -10.71 5.96
N PRO A 45 10.28 -9.74 6.20
CA PRO A 45 9.92 -8.78 5.17
C PRO A 45 11.03 -7.75 4.95
N VAL A 46 11.16 -7.33 3.70
CA VAL A 46 12.00 -6.22 3.25
C VAL A 46 11.11 -5.24 2.51
N ILE A 47 11.20 -3.94 2.81
CA ILE A 47 10.42 -2.91 2.13
C ILE A 47 11.28 -2.21 1.09
N VAL A 48 10.77 -2.10 -0.13
CA VAL A 48 11.36 -1.29 -1.21
C VAL A 48 10.43 -0.13 -1.51
N GLU A 49 10.93 1.10 -1.34
CA GLU A 49 10.18 2.34 -1.53
C GLU A 49 10.96 3.31 -2.43
N MET A 50 10.33 3.80 -3.49
CA MET A 50 10.97 4.72 -4.42
C MET A 50 11.11 6.15 -3.88
N MET A 51 10.26 6.52 -2.91
CA MET A 51 10.37 7.81 -2.22
C MET A 51 11.46 7.76 -1.15
N ASP A 52 11.93 8.93 -0.71
CA ASP A 52 12.96 9.04 0.34
C ASP A 52 12.46 8.70 1.75
N LYS A 53 11.14 8.59 1.90
CA LYS A 53 10.51 8.41 3.21
C LYS A 53 9.36 7.44 3.13
N LEU A 54 9.26 6.55 4.14
CA LEU A 54 8.11 5.69 4.33
C LEU A 54 6.88 6.50 4.74
N ALA A 55 5.71 6.06 4.27
CA ALA A 55 4.39 6.59 4.62
C ALA A 55 4.35 8.14 4.74
N PRO A 56 4.70 8.90 3.68
CA PRO A 56 4.88 10.35 3.76
C PRO A 56 3.60 11.10 4.16
N LYS A 57 2.43 10.51 3.91
CA LYS A 57 1.12 11.08 4.27
C LYS A 57 0.68 10.74 5.72
N MET A 58 1.48 9.96 6.47
CA MET A 58 1.18 9.64 7.86
C MET A 58 1.50 10.84 8.77
N ILE A 59 0.71 11.01 9.84
CA ILE A 59 0.99 11.99 10.89
C ILE A 59 2.38 11.72 11.50
N MET A 60 3.17 12.74 11.75
CA MET A 60 4.58 12.63 12.15
C MET A 60 4.80 11.73 13.37
N MET A 61 3.96 11.85 14.40
CA MET A 61 4.07 11.03 15.62
C MET A 61 3.86 9.54 15.32
N ASN A 62 2.82 9.22 14.53
CA ASN A 62 2.53 7.83 14.16
C ASN A 62 3.64 7.25 13.26
N ARG A 63 4.19 8.07 12.35
CA ARG A 63 5.30 7.66 11.50
C ARG A 63 6.56 7.35 12.30
N ALA A 64 6.89 8.18 13.31
CA ALA A 64 8.03 7.92 14.19
C ALA A 64 7.85 6.60 14.98
N SER A 65 6.64 6.34 15.49
CA SER A 65 6.32 5.07 16.16
C SER A 65 6.45 3.88 15.22
N MET A 66 5.88 3.97 14.03
CA MET A 66 5.99 2.92 13.00
C MET A 66 7.45 2.64 12.63
N GLN A 67 8.25 3.68 12.38
CA GLN A 67 9.68 3.51 12.06
C GLN A 67 10.46 2.84 13.19
N ARG A 68 10.13 3.15 14.45
CA ARG A 68 10.70 2.47 15.61
C ARG A 68 10.33 0.97 15.60
N MET A 69 9.06 0.64 15.38
CA MET A 69 8.61 -0.76 15.31
C MET A 69 9.29 -1.54 14.18
N LEU A 70 9.42 -0.94 12.99
CA LEU A 70 10.16 -1.56 11.88
C LEU A 70 11.60 -1.88 12.26
N LYS A 71 12.27 -0.96 12.97
CA LYS A 71 13.65 -1.15 13.45
C LYS A 71 13.72 -2.23 14.55
N GLU A 72 12.80 -2.24 15.50
CA GLU A 72 12.73 -3.25 16.57
C GLU A 72 12.51 -4.66 16.00
N GLN A 73 11.77 -4.78 14.90
CA GLN A 73 11.56 -6.04 14.18
C GLN A 73 12.68 -6.37 13.16
N ASN A 74 13.75 -5.58 13.10
CA ASN A 74 14.85 -5.73 12.14
C ASN A 74 14.39 -5.80 10.67
N ILE A 75 13.33 -5.07 10.32
CA ILE A 75 12.83 -5.01 8.94
C ILE A 75 13.75 -4.10 8.12
N GLU A 76 14.37 -4.67 7.09
CA GLU A 76 15.19 -3.91 6.15
C GLU A 76 14.32 -3.01 5.28
N VAL A 77 14.81 -1.77 5.04
CA VAL A 77 14.10 -0.77 4.26
C VAL A 77 15.03 -0.13 3.24
N TYR A 78 14.68 -0.23 1.98
CA TYR A 78 15.36 0.41 0.85
C TYR A 78 14.51 1.59 0.38
N THR A 79 14.81 2.81 0.84
CA THR A 79 14.20 4.06 0.36
C THR A 79 15.00 4.65 -0.80
N GLY A 80 14.35 5.45 -1.66
CA GLY A 80 14.96 5.97 -2.88
C GLY A 80 15.29 4.88 -3.89
N CYS A 81 14.70 3.69 -3.76
CA CYS A 81 14.94 2.55 -4.61
C CYS A 81 13.67 2.16 -5.38
N ARG A 82 13.75 2.04 -6.68
CA ARG A 82 12.64 1.56 -7.52
C ARG A 82 12.79 0.08 -7.85
N VAL A 83 11.69 -0.63 -7.85
CA VAL A 83 11.64 -1.98 -8.39
C VAL A 83 11.80 -1.91 -9.91
N GLU A 84 12.77 -2.63 -10.43
CA GLU A 84 13.02 -2.72 -11.87
C GLU A 84 12.38 -3.96 -12.47
N LYS A 85 12.57 -5.11 -11.83
CA LYS A 85 12.09 -6.39 -12.33
C LYS A 85 11.80 -7.34 -11.18
N VAL A 86 10.74 -8.11 -11.34
CA VAL A 86 10.41 -9.25 -10.48
C VAL A 86 10.61 -10.52 -11.31
N GLU A 87 11.39 -11.44 -10.79
CA GLU A 87 11.63 -12.76 -11.38
C GLU A 87 11.34 -13.83 -10.33
N ASP A 88 11.35 -15.08 -10.76
CA ASP A 88 11.16 -16.18 -9.83
C ASP A 88 12.27 -16.19 -8.77
N GLY A 89 11.89 -16.11 -7.50
CA GLY A 89 12.78 -16.10 -6.35
C GLY A 89 13.58 -14.81 -6.10
N ARG A 90 13.39 -13.73 -6.88
CA ARG A 90 14.17 -12.49 -6.72
C ARG A 90 13.50 -11.23 -7.25
N VAL A 91 13.89 -10.09 -6.65
CA VAL A 91 13.48 -8.75 -7.08
C VAL A 91 14.73 -7.92 -7.35
N SER A 92 14.85 -7.37 -8.56
CA SER A 92 15.87 -6.40 -8.91
C SER A 92 15.41 -4.99 -8.60
N ILE A 93 16.23 -4.24 -7.91
CA ILE A 93 15.97 -2.84 -7.54
C ILE A 93 17.08 -1.93 -8.04
N LEU A 94 16.74 -0.68 -8.29
CA LEU A 94 17.68 0.38 -8.65
C LEU A 94 17.61 1.51 -7.63
N ASP A 95 18.75 1.95 -7.16
CA ASP A 95 18.86 3.15 -6.34
C ASP A 95 18.80 4.44 -7.19
N LYS A 96 18.96 5.60 -6.56
CA LYS A 96 18.95 6.91 -7.23
C LYS A 96 20.10 7.09 -8.24
N ASP A 97 21.21 6.43 -8.01
CA ASP A 97 22.39 6.47 -8.85
C ASP A 97 22.37 5.40 -9.94
N ASN A 98 21.23 4.69 -10.09
CA ASN A 98 21.02 3.55 -10.98
C ASN A 98 21.93 2.35 -10.68
N ASN A 99 22.46 2.23 -9.47
CA ASN A 99 23.11 1.01 -9.06
C ASN A 99 22.07 -0.09 -8.85
N ARG A 100 22.33 -1.26 -9.46
CA ARG A 100 21.42 -2.41 -9.36
C ARG A 100 21.78 -3.28 -8.17
N SER A 101 20.76 -3.67 -7.41
CA SER A 101 20.83 -4.68 -6.36
C SER A 101 19.75 -5.73 -6.57
N THR A 102 19.96 -6.92 -6.05
CA THR A 102 18.99 -8.02 -6.16
C THR A 102 18.67 -8.55 -4.77
N LEU A 103 17.38 -8.61 -4.46
CA LEU A 103 16.83 -9.15 -3.21
C LEU A 103 16.24 -10.53 -3.47
N ARG A 104 16.52 -11.49 -2.59
CA ARG A 104 15.85 -12.79 -2.61
C ARG A 104 14.40 -12.60 -2.13
N ALA A 105 13.45 -13.27 -2.80
CA ALA A 105 12.04 -13.19 -2.49
C ALA A 105 11.33 -14.52 -2.71
N ASP A 106 10.87 -15.15 -1.65
CA ASP A 106 9.96 -16.30 -1.74
C ASP A 106 8.55 -15.84 -2.14
N THR A 107 8.12 -14.67 -1.64
CA THR A 107 6.89 -13.98 -2.05
C THR A 107 7.18 -12.50 -2.25
N VAL A 108 6.58 -11.92 -3.28
CA VAL A 108 6.60 -10.48 -3.56
C VAL A 108 5.21 -9.90 -3.33
N ILE A 109 5.11 -8.86 -2.52
CA ILE A 109 3.86 -8.18 -2.21
C ILE A 109 3.83 -6.82 -2.89
N SER A 110 2.86 -6.62 -3.77
CA SER A 110 2.62 -5.34 -4.43
C SER A 110 1.79 -4.42 -3.53
N ALA A 111 2.41 -3.31 -3.07
CA ALA A 111 1.81 -2.29 -2.21
C ALA A 111 1.92 -0.88 -2.83
N PHE A 112 1.80 -0.76 -4.15
CA PHE A 112 1.95 0.50 -4.90
C PHE A 112 0.79 1.49 -4.75
N GLY A 113 -0.13 1.24 -3.84
CA GLY A 113 -1.32 2.04 -3.59
C GLY A 113 -2.55 1.53 -4.36
N MET A 114 -3.60 2.34 -4.29
CA MET A 114 -4.89 2.04 -4.90
C MET A 114 -5.29 3.16 -5.85
N ARG A 115 -6.22 2.86 -6.74
CA ARG A 115 -6.89 3.84 -7.61
C ARG A 115 -8.39 3.78 -7.36
N SER A 116 -9.05 4.93 -7.44
CA SER A 116 -10.50 4.98 -7.41
C SER A 116 -11.07 4.22 -8.61
N ASP A 117 -12.09 3.40 -8.37
CA ASP A 117 -12.89 2.77 -9.43
C ASP A 117 -14.16 3.60 -9.61
N ASN A 118 -14.17 4.44 -10.63
CA ASN A 118 -15.22 5.41 -10.90
C ASN A 118 -16.15 4.97 -12.04
N LEU A 119 -15.96 3.79 -12.63
CA LEU A 119 -16.69 3.38 -13.85
C LEU A 119 -18.21 3.47 -13.68
N LEU A 120 -18.74 2.98 -12.56
CA LEU A 120 -20.18 3.07 -12.28
C LEU A 120 -20.60 4.51 -11.98
N ALA A 121 -19.78 5.25 -11.22
CA ALA A 121 -20.06 6.64 -10.87
C ALA A 121 -20.16 7.51 -12.13
N ASP A 122 -19.17 7.41 -13.02
CA ASP A 122 -19.13 8.15 -14.29
C ASP A 122 -20.32 7.81 -15.20
N ALA A 123 -20.71 6.54 -15.27
CA ALA A 123 -21.86 6.09 -16.04
C ALA A 123 -23.18 6.64 -15.48
N LEU A 124 -23.34 6.67 -14.17
CA LEU A 124 -24.52 7.22 -13.50
C LEU A 124 -24.56 8.74 -13.63
N GLU A 125 -23.44 9.44 -13.42
CA GLU A 125 -23.35 10.89 -13.56
C GLU A 125 -23.69 11.36 -14.98
N LYS A 126 -23.20 10.63 -15.99
CA LYS A 126 -23.55 10.88 -17.40
C LYS A 126 -25.06 10.75 -17.66
N LYS A 127 -25.73 9.83 -16.97
CA LYS A 127 -27.17 9.57 -17.16
C LYS A 127 -28.07 10.49 -16.33
N TYR A 128 -27.68 10.79 -15.09
CA TYR A 128 -28.53 11.46 -14.10
C TYR A 128 -28.01 12.85 -13.68
N GLY A 129 -26.79 13.22 -14.11
CA GLY A 129 -26.17 14.52 -13.85
C GLY A 129 -25.99 14.80 -12.36
N TRP A 130 -26.36 16.01 -11.93
CA TRP A 130 -26.21 16.51 -10.57
C TRP A 130 -26.88 15.67 -9.47
N ARG A 131 -27.78 14.76 -9.84
CA ARG A 131 -28.43 13.83 -8.91
C ARG A 131 -27.50 12.73 -8.38
N VAL A 132 -26.33 12.57 -9.00
CA VAL A 132 -25.31 11.60 -8.59
C VAL A 132 -24.24 12.30 -7.78
N ARG A 133 -23.95 11.77 -6.62
CA ARG A 133 -22.83 12.23 -5.77
C ARG A 133 -21.95 11.05 -5.43
N THR A 134 -20.68 11.16 -5.73
CA THR A 134 -19.66 10.17 -5.38
C THR A 134 -18.99 10.55 -4.07
N VAL A 135 -18.81 9.57 -3.19
CA VAL A 135 -18.21 9.76 -1.87
C VAL A 135 -17.25 8.60 -1.54
N GLY A 136 -16.28 8.85 -0.66
CA GLY A 136 -15.32 7.85 -0.26
C GLY A 136 -14.36 7.46 -1.36
N ASP A 137 -13.89 6.22 -1.36
CA ASP A 137 -12.80 5.76 -2.23
C ASP A 137 -13.15 5.73 -3.72
N CYS A 138 -14.42 5.73 -4.10
CA CYS A 138 -14.82 5.90 -5.50
C CYS A 138 -14.63 7.34 -5.99
N ASN A 139 -14.68 8.35 -5.09
CA ASN A 139 -14.33 9.73 -5.40
C ASN A 139 -12.82 9.96 -5.26
N GLN A 140 -12.29 9.73 -4.08
CA GLN A 140 -10.88 9.89 -3.78
C GLN A 140 -10.41 8.88 -2.73
N ILE A 141 -9.40 8.09 -3.08
CA ILE A 141 -8.78 7.17 -2.13
C ILE A 141 -8.28 7.92 -0.90
N GLY A 142 -8.77 7.53 0.26
CA GLY A 142 -8.47 8.23 1.49
C GLY A 142 -8.57 7.38 2.74
N ARG A 143 -8.69 8.06 3.87
CA ARG A 143 -8.92 7.43 5.18
C ARG A 143 -10.42 7.44 5.48
N VAL A 144 -10.83 6.57 6.40
CA VAL A 144 -12.22 6.45 6.84
C VAL A 144 -12.85 7.80 7.24
N GLY A 145 -12.09 8.69 7.88
CA GLY A 145 -12.57 10.03 8.26
C GLY A 145 -12.92 10.93 7.06
N LEU A 146 -12.22 10.77 5.92
CA LEU A 146 -12.58 11.47 4.69
C LEU A 146 -13.91 10.95 4.14
N ALA A 147 -14.06 9.64 4.04
CA ALA A 147 -15.28 9.00 3.54
C ALA A 147 -16.51 9.34 4.40
N ILE A 148 -16.36 9.34 5.74
CA ILE A 148 -17.43 9.75 6.67
C ILE A 148 -17.81 11.21 6.44
N ARG A 149 -16.84 12.12 6.32
CA ARG A 149 -17.08 13.54 6.08
C ARG A 149 -17.80 13.78 4.75
N GLU A 150 -17.32 13.16 3.68
CA GLU A 150 -17.95 13.26 2.35
C GLU A 150 -19.39 12.71 2.37
N GLY A 151 -19.62 11.57 3.02
CA GLY A 151 -20.94 10.98 3.17
C GLY A 151 -21.89 11.89 3.98
N TYR A 152 -21.39 12.50 5.06
CA TYR A 152 -22.17 13.45 5.85
C TYR A 152 -22.59 14.67 5.02
N PHE A 153 -21.66 15.27 4.28
CA PHE A 153 -21.99 16.44 3.44
C PHE A 153 -22.93 16.07 2.29
N ALA A 154 -22.70 14.93 1.64
CA ALA A 154 -23.60 14.47 0.59
C ALA A 154 -25.03 14.25 1.12
N GLY A 155 -25.16 13.61 2.29
CA GLY A 155 -26.46 13.37 2.92
C GLY A 155 -27.15 14.64 3.42
N SER A 156 -26.39 15.60 3.97
CA SER A 156 -26.97 16.86 4.49
C SER A 156 -27.47 17.82 3.40
N THR A 157 -27.04 17.60 2.15
CA THR A 157 -27.42 18.45 1.00
C THR A 157 -28.22 17.70 -0.07
N ILE A 158 -28.87 16.58 0.31
CA ILE A 158 -29.56 15.72 -0.67
C ILE A 158 -30.86 16.35 -1.19
N ASP A 159 -31.47 17.24 -0.39
CA ASP A 159 -32.75 17.90 -0.68
C ASP A 159 -32.56 19.32 -1.26
N GLU A 160 -31.32 19.75 -1.47
CA GLU A 160 -30.98 21.02 -2.11
C GLU A 160 -30.68 20.81 -3.61
#